data_04c0c947987f7a43f88e2458d6a4a86d
#
_entry.id   04c0c947987f7a43f88e2458d6a4a86d
#
_cell.length_a   1.000
_cell.length_b   1.000
_cell.length_c   1.000
_cell.angle_alpha   90.00
_cell.angle_beta   90.00
_cell.angle_gamma   90.00
#
_symmetry.space_group_name_H-M   'P 1'
#
loop_
_entity.id
_entity.type
_entity.pdbx_description
1 polymer ?
#
loop_
_entity_poly.entity_id
_entity_poly.type
_entity_poly.pdbx_seq_one_letter_code
_entity_poly.pdbx_strand_id
1 'polypeptide(L)'
;MCMNNRDQVLVEELKNGKEKTLKIFYEEYFALFVSFANSLLPSEEECKDVVHDVFLKYWDCKEDFNNLIAIRAFFYKSIRNTCLNLIRHQQVHQKYLTENLQYLESDDFMHETIMKKEIFHIIHNEIKYLTAMEQKVLLLALGEKSNEEIAQELGIAVSTV
;
A
#
# COMPACT_ATOMS: atom_id res chain seq x y z
N MET A 1 17.99 -6.37 12.97
CA MET A 1 16.61 -6.71 12.58
C MET A 1 16.69 -7.97 11.74
N CYS A 2 16.24 -9.10 12.26
CA CYS A 2 16.32 -10.38 11.53
C CYS A 2 15.41 -10.31 10.31
N MET A 3 15.99 -10.35 9.13
CA MET A 3 15.21 -10.53 7.89
C MET A 3 14.46 -11.87 8.02
N ASN A 4 13.16 -11.82 7.81
CA ASN A 4 12.33 -13.01 7.83
C ASN A 4 12.80 -13.93 6.69
N ASN A 5 13.00 -15.20 6.95
CA ASN A 5 13.47 -16.18 5.96
C ASN A 5 12.54 -16.19 4.70
N ARG A 6 11.25 -15.88 4.90
CA ARG A 6 10.26 -15.75 3.81
C ARG A 6 10.58 -14.59 2.86
N ASP A 7 11.02 -13.44 3.39
CA ASP A 7 11.33 -12.26 2.60
C ASP A 7 12.60 -12.47 1.75
N GLN A 8 13.58 -13.19 2.30
CA GLN A 8 14.79 -13.53 1.56
C GLN A 8 14.51 -14.43 0.37
N VAL A 9 13.70 -15.48 0.57
CA VAL A 9 13.27 -16.39 -0.50
C VAL A 9 12.48 -15.64 -1.57
N LEU A 10 11.55 -14.77 -1.15
CA LEU A 10 10.75 -13.95 -2.07
C LEU A 10 11.64 -13.09 -2.96
N VAL A 11 12.61 -12.36 -2.37
CA VAL A 11 13.52 -11.48 -3.12
C VAL A 11 14.39 -12.27 -4.08
N GLU A 12 14.94 -13.40 -3.67
CA GLU A 12 15.76 -14.25 -4.52
C GLU A 12 14.97 -14.80 -5.71
N GLU A 13 13.75 -15.24 -5.47
CA GLU A 13 12.86 -15.72 -6.54
C GLU A 13 12.45 -14.62 -7.52
N LEU A 14 12.19 -13.40 -7.02
CA LEU A 14 11.91 -12.22 -7.85
C LEU A 14 13.13 -11.87 -8.73
N LYS A 15 14.34 -11.87 -8.16
CA LYS A 15 15.59 -11.64 -8.92
C LYS A 15 15.75 -12.66 -10.05
N ASN A 16 15.46 -13.91 -9.78
CA ASN A 16 15.53 -15.01 -10.76
C ASN A 16 14.38 -14.98 -11.79
N GLY A 17 13.53 -13.97 -11.76
CA GLY A 17 12.46 -13.79 -12.74
C GLY A 17 11.35 -14.84 -12.66
N LYS A 18 11.08 -15.40 -11.47
CA LYS A 18 9.96 -16.33 -11.30
C LYS A 18 8.62 -15.59 -11.42
N GLU A 19 7.93 -15.80 -12.52
CA GLU A 19 6.62 -15.18 -12.80
C GLU A 19 5.59 -15.43 -11.70
N LYS A 20 5.55 -16.65 -11.16
CA LYS A 20 4.63 -17.01 -10.07
C LYS A 20 4.88 -16.15 -8.82
N THR A 21 6.13 -15.88 -8.49
CA THR A 21 6.51 -15.06 -7.34
C THR A 21 6.22 -13.60 -7.61
N LEU A 22 6.43 -13.11 -8.84
CA LEU A 22 6.01 -11.77 -9.23
C LEU A 22 4.49 -11.59 -9.09
N LYS A 23 3.71 -12.59 -9.51
CA LYS A 23 2.26 -12.57 -9.36
C LYS A 23 1.85 -12.46 -7.88
N ILE A 24 2.47 -13.24 -6.99
CA ILE A 24 2.22 -13.17 -5.54
C ILE A 24 2.56 -11.77 -5.00
N PHE A 25 3.73 -11.24 -5.36
CA PHE A 25 4.15 -9.90 -4.96
C PHE A 25 3.20 -8.82 -5.48
N TYR A 26 2.74 -8.94 -6.72
CA TYR A 26 1.75 -8.04 -7.31
C TYR A 26 0.42 -8.10 -6.54
N GLU A 27 -0.13 -9.27 -6.30
CA GLU A 27 -1.40 -9.45 -5.58
C GLU A 27 -1.32 -8.92 -4.14
N GLU A 28 -0.16 -9.04 -3.49
CA GLU A 28 0.06 -8.56 -2.13
C GLU A 28 0.21 -7.04 -2.04
N TYR A 29 0.95 -6.43 -2.97
CA TYR A 29 1.36 -5.02 -2.86
C TYR A 29 0.63 -4.04 -3.79
N PHE A 30 -0.05 -4.52 -4.83
CA PHE A 30 -0.69 -3.65 -5.82
C PHE A 30 -1.68 -2.67 -5.20
N ALA A 31 -2.59 -3.14 -4.36
CA ALA A 31 -3.59 -2.30 -3.70
C ALA A 31 -2.95 -1.26 -2.75
N LEU A 32 -1.87 -1.64 -2.06
CA LEU A 32 -1.09 -0.74 -1.22
C LEU A 32 -0.50 0.42 -2.04
N PHE A 33 0.14 0.10 -3.16
CA PHE A 33 0.77 1.09 -4.02
C PHE A 33 -0.25 1.98 -4.73
N VAL A 34 -1.38 1.43 -5.18
CA VAL A 34 -2.51 2.23 -5.70
C VAL A 34 -3.06 3.17 -4.63
N SER A 35 -3.24 2.68 -3.40
CA SER A 35 -3.67 3.53 -2.27
C SER A 35 -2.68 4.65 -1.95
N PHE A 36 -1.38 4.42 -2.13
CA PHE A 36 -0.35 5.46 -2.02
C PHE A 36 -0.46 6.47 -3.17
N ALA A 37 -0.58 6.01 -4.42
CA ALA A 37 -0.77 6.88 -5.58
C ALA A 37 -2.02 7.77 -5.47
N ASN A 38 -3.14 7.24 -4.92
CA ASN A 38 -4.37 7.98 -4.64
C ASN A 38 -4.20 9.11 -3.59
N SER A 39 -3.11 9.11 -2.82
CA SER A 39 -2.78 10.24 -1.95
C SER A 39 -2.17 11.42 -2.73
N LEU A 40 -1.79 11.21 -3.99
CA LEU A 40 -1.15 12.18 -4.88
C LEU A 40 -2.05 12.57 -6.06
N LEU A 41 -2.79 11.62 -6.64
CA LEU A 41 -3.65 11.80 -7.80
C LEU A 41 -5.11 11.50 -7.44
N PRO A 42 -6.08 12.28 -7.97
CA PRO A 42 -7.50 12.07 -7.68
C PRO A 42 -8.13 10.93 -8.50
N SER A 43 -7.53 10.53 -9.62
CA SER A 43 -8.07 9.50 -10.52
C SER A 43 -7.52 8.13 -10.15
N GLU A 44 -8.40 7.21 -9.73
CA GLU A 44 -8.03 5.84 -9.41
C GLU A 44 -7.48 5.07 -10.63
N GLU A 45 -7.99 5.39 -11.83
CA GLU A 45 -7.54 4.78 -13.08
C GLU A 45 -6.09 5.19 -13.38
N GLU A 46 -5.78 6.50 -13.33
CA GLU A 46 -4.40 7.00 -13.47
C GLU A 46 -3.46 6.40 -12.41
N CYS A 47 -3.93 6.23 -11.19
CA CYS A 47 -3.14 5.59 -10.13
C CYS A 47 -2.80 4.14 -10.45
N LYS A 48 -3.75 3.37 -10.97
CA LYS A 48 -3.52 1.98 -11.40
C LYS A 48 -2.52 1.92 -12.55
N ASP A 49 -2.65 2.80 -13.53
CA ASP A 49 -1.73 2.86 -14.68
C ASP A 49 -0.31 3.18 -14.22
N VAL A 50 -0.14 4.19 -13.35
CA VAL A 50 1.17 4.53 -12.77
C VAL A 50 1.78 3.34 -12.04
N VAL A 51 1.00 2.61 -11.25
CA VAL A 51 1.50 1.45 -10.52
C VAL A 51 1.87 0.31 -11.46
N HIS A 52 1.07 0.03 -12.49
CA HIS A 52 1.42 -0.96 -13.53
C HIS A 52 2.74 -0.63 -14.21
N ASP A 53 2.93 0.63 -14.63
CA ASP A 53 4.18 1.07 -15.26
C ASP A 53 5.40 0.90 -14.34
N VAL A 54 5.23 1.13 -13.03
CA VAL A 54 6.31 0.92 -12.06
C VAL A 54 6.62 -0.57 -11.89
N PHE A 55 5.62 -1.47 -11.94
CA PHE A 55 5.85 -2.92 -11.95
C PHE A 55 6.67 -3.36 -13.17
N LEU A 56 6.37 -2.81 -14.36
CA LEU A 56 7.15 -3.08 -15.57
C LEU A 56 8.59 -2.58 -15.42
N LYS A 57 8.79 -1.35 -14.95
CA LYS A 57 10.14 -0.80 -14.67
C LYS A 57 10.91 -1.65 -13.65
N TYR A 58 10.24 -2.12 -12.59
CA TYR A 58 10.85 -3.00 -11.61
C TYR A 58 11.31 -4.31 -12.25
N TRP A 59 10.49 -4.90 -13.11
CA TRP A 59 10.84 -6.15 -13.79
C TRP A 59 12.13 -6.05 -14.59
N ASP A 60 12.37 -4.92 -15.24
CA ASP A 60 13.59 -4.67 -16.02
C ASP A 60 14.84 -4.50 -15.16
N CYS A 61 14.72 -4.05 -13.92
CA CYS A 61 15.84 -3.82 -13.00
C CYS A 61 15.80 -4.68 -11.73
N LYS A 62 15.02 -5.76 -11.71
CA LYS A 62 14.80 -6.61 -10.52
C LYS A 62 16.07 -7.18 -9.91
N GLU A 63 17.13 -7.36 -10.71
CA GLU A 63 18.42 -7.90 -10.27
C GLU A 63 19.18 -6.94 -9.32
N ASP A 64 18.86 -5.63 -9.36
CA ASP A 64 19.55 -4.60 -8.57
C ASP A 64 19.15 -4.64 -7.08
N PHE A 65 18.09 -5.35 -6.72
CA PHE A 65 17.53 -5.33 -5.37
C PHE A 65 17.91 -6.57 -4.57
N ASN A 66 18.41 -6.34 -3.33
CA ASN A 66 18.88 -7.41 -2.45
C ASN A 66 17.98 -7.65 -1.23
N ASN A 67 16.93 -6.85 -1.04
CA ASN A 67 15.98 -7.01 0.05
C ASN A 67 14.63 -6.35 -0.27
N LEU A 68 13.59 -6.79 0.42
CA LEU A 68 12.21 -6.33 0.22
C LEU A 68 12.05 -4.83 0.54
N ILE A 69 12.81 -4.31 1.51
CA ILE A 69 12.76 -2.88 1.87
C ILE A 69 13.22 -2.02 0.70
N ALA A 70 14.31 -2.41 0.02
CA ALA A 70 14.82 -1.70 -1.16
C ALA A 70 13.83 -1.76 -2.33
N ILE A 71 13.18 -2.91 -2.55
CA ILE A 71 12.13 -3.06 -3.57
C ILE A 71 10.98 -2.09 -3.27
N ARG A 72 10.44 -2.10 -2.04
CA ARG A 72 9.33 -1.21 -1.66
C ARG A 72 9.71 0.26 -1.75
N ALA A 73 10.92 0.63 -1.32
CA ALA A 73 11.43 1.99 -1.45
C ALA A 73 11.51 2.44 -2.93
N PHE A 74 11.93 1.55 -3.83
CA PHE A 74 11.91 1.81 -5.27
C PHE A 74 10.48 2.08 -5.78
N PHE A 75 9.50 1.25 -5.38
CA PHE A 75 8.10 1.46 -5.78
C PHE A 75 7.58 2.81 -5.29
N TYR A 76 7.70 3.14 -4.00
CA TYR A 76 7.24 4.41 -3.46
C TYR A 76 7.88 5.61 -4.15
N LYS A 77 9.21 5.57 -4.36
CA LYS A 77 9.93 6.65 -5.04
C LYS A 77 9.51 6.80 -6.50
N SER A 78 9.37 5.68 -7.22
CA SER A 78 9.00 5.69 -8.64
C SER A 78 7.57 6.15 -8.85
N ILE A 79 6.62 5.67 -8.04
CA ILE A 79 5.21 6.09 -8.07
C ILE A 79 5.12 7.59 -7.78
N ARG A 80 5.75 8.07 -6.69
CA ARG A 80 5.76 9.50 -6.35
C ARG A 80 6.28 10.34 -7.51
N ASN A 81 7.43 9.99 -8.05
CA ASN A 81 8.02 10.76 -9.15
C ASN A 81 7.12 10.80 -10.38
N THR A 82 6.49 9.68 -10.73
CA THR A 82 5.58 9.62 -11.88
C THR A 82 4.32 10.45 -11.62
N CYS A 83 3.71 10.34 -10.43
CA CYS A 83 2.54 11.16 -10.05
C CYS A 83 2.87 12.66 -10.07
N LEU A 84 4.00 13.08 -9.46
CA LEU A 84 4.41 14.48 -9.46
C LEU A 84 4.66 15.01 -10.88
N ASN A 85 5.23 14.20 -11.77
CA ASN A 85 5.41 14.60 -13.16
C ASN A 85 4.06 14.77 -13.88
N LEU A 86 3.09 13.88 -13.66
CA LEU A 86 1.73 14.02 -14.20
C LEU A 86 1.07 15.31 -13.69
N ILE A 87 1.15 15.60 -12.39
CA ILE A 87 0.63 16.84 -11.80
C ILE A 87 1.27 18.06 -12.45
N ARG A 88 2.60 18.09 -12.60
CA ARG A 88 3.30 19.21 -13.24
C ARG A 88 2.88 19.41 -14.70
N HIS A 89 2.69 18.32 -15.45
CA HIS A 89 2.21 18.40 -16.83
C HIS A 89 0.78 18.92 -16.93
N GLN A 90 -0.11 18.54 -16.03
CA GLN A 90 -1.48 19.05 -15.96
C GLN A 90 -1.52 20.52 -15.51
N GLN A 91 -0.60 20.96 -14.67
CA GLN A 91 -0.53 22.32 -14.13
C GLN A 91 -0.03 23.39 -15.11
N VAL A 92 0.60 23.02 -16.22
CA VAL A 92 1.01 23.99 -17.25
C VAL A 92 -0.19 24.84 -17.74
N HIS A 93 -1.42 24.38 -17.50
CA HIS A 93 -2.66 25.09 -17.83
C HIS A 93 -3.37 25.79 -16.65
N GLN A 94 -2.90 25.66 -15.40
CA GLN A 94 -3.56 26.26 -14.22
C GLN A 94 -2.56 26.80 -13.21
N LYS A 95 -2.47 28.13 -13.10
CA LYS A 95 -1.53 28.87 -12.21
C LYS A 95 -1.80 28.77 -10.70
N TYR A 96 -2.81 28.01 -10.24
CA TYR A 96 -3.31 28.08 -8.84
C TYR A 96 -2.92 26.89 -7.93
N LEU A 97 -2.02 25.99 -8.35
CA LEU A 97 -1.74 24.76 -7.61
C LEU A 97 -0.32 24.66 -6.98
N THR A 98 0.44 25.75 -6.96
CA THR A 98 1.85 25.73 -6.53
C THR A 98 2.07 25.41 -5.04
N GLU A 99 1.19 25.84 -4.15
CA GLU A 99 1.36 25.56 -2.69
C GLU A 99 1.12 24.10 -2.35
N ASN A 100 0.11 23.49 -2.97
CA ASN A 100 -0.14 22.05 -2.77
C ASN A 100 0.98 21.18 -3.34
N LEU A 101 1.60 21.57 -4.44
CA LEU A 101 2.70 20.81 -5.04
C LEU A 101 3.93 20.77 -4.13
N GLN A 102 4.32 21.88 -3.51
CA GLN A 102 5.44 21.94 -2.55
C GLN A 102 5.23 20.99 -1.37
N TYR A 103 3.99 20.92 -0.85
CA TYR A 103 3.66 19.98 0.22
C TYR A 103 3.76 18.52 -0.24
N LEU A 104 3.20 18.18 -1.39
CA LEU A 104 3.29 16.83 -1.97
C LEU A 104 4.74 16.42 -2.32
N GLU A 105 5.60 17.40 -2.60
CA GLU A 105 7.03 17.21 -2.85
C GLU A 105 7.84 17.08 -1.56
N SER A 106 7.29 17.39 -0.40
CA SER A 106 8.01 17.32 0.86
C SER A 106 8.31 15.88 1.27
N ASP A 107 9.45 15.70 1.95
CA ASP A 107 9.83 14.40 2.50
C ASP A 107 8.95 14.04 3.71
N ASP A 108 8.46 15.03 4.46
CA ASP A 108 7.54 14.82 5.58
C ASP A 108 6.22 14.21 5.11
N PHE A 109 5.61 14.77 4.05
CA PHE A 109 4.40 14.20 3.44
C PHE A 109 4.64 12.75 2.99
N MET A 110 5.75 12.50 2.31
CA MET A 110 6.09 11.16 1.82
C MET A 110 6.23 10.17 2.98
N HIS A 111 6.99 10.55 4.02
CA HIS A 111 7.24 9.69 5.16
C HIS A 111 5.95 9.37 5.94
N GLU A 112 5.15 10.39 6.24
CA GLU A 112 3.87 10.22 6.93
C GLU A 112 2.89 9.35 6.12
N THR A 113 2.78 9.61 4.81
CA THR A 113 1.87 8.87 3.93
C THR A 113 2.28 7.41 3.80
N ILE A 114 3.55 7.11 3.58
CA ILE A 114 4.06 5.74 3.50
C ILE A 114 3.79 5.02 4.83
N MET A 115 4.12 5.63 5.96
CA MET A 115 3.93 5.01 7.27
C MET A 115 2.46 4.64 7.50
N LYS A 116 1.52 5.56 7.21
CA LYS A 116 0.08 5.29 7.33
C LYS A 116 -0.36 4.13 6.44
N LYS A 117 0.06 4.12 5.18
CA LYS A 117 -0.33 3.07 4.21
C LYS A 117 0.24 1.71 4.60
N GLU A 118 1.47 1.65 5.07
CA GLU A 118 2.11 0.43 5.54
C GLU A 118 1.42 -0.15 6.77
N ILE A 119 1.06 0.68 7.74
CA ILE A 119 0.31 0.25 8.92
C ILE A 119 -1.04 -0.35 8.49
N PHE A 120 -1.78 0.32 7.62
CA PHE A 120 -3.05 -0.22 7.09
C PHE A 120 -2.86 -1.53 6.34
N HIS A 121 -1.80 -1.66 5.56
CA HIS A 121 -1.49 -2.89 4.83
C HIS A 121 -1.22 -4.07 5.79
N ILE A 122 -0.41 -3.84 6.84
CA ILE A 122 -0.12 -4.84 7.87
C ILE A 122 -1.42 -5.27 8.56
N ILE A 123 -2.21 -4.31 9.05
CA ILE A 123 -3.48 -4.58 9.73
C ILE A 123 -4.41 -5.38 8.80
N HIS A 124 -4.57 -4.95 7.54
CA HIS A 124 -5.43 -5.63 6.59
C HIS A 124 -4.99 -7.08 6.32
N ASN A 125 -3.68 -7.33 6.25
CA ASN A 125 -3.15 -8.68 6.06
C ASN A 125 -3.34 -9.55 7.31
N GLU A 126 -3.16 -9.00 8.51
CA GLU A 126 -3.39 -9.74 9.76
C GLU A 126 -4.88 -10.07 9.96
N ILE A 127 -5.80 -9.18 9.58
CA ILE A 127 -7.24 -9.43 9.65
C ILE A 127 -7.65 -10.68 8.85
N LYS A 128 -6.98 -10.99 7.76
CA LYS A 128 -7.29 -12.17 6.93
C LYS A 128 -7.08 -13.50 7.68
N TYR A 129 -6.26 -13.51 8.72
CA TYR A 129 -5.99 -14.70 9.54
C TYR A 129 -6.99 -14.86 10.69
N LEU A 130 -7.83 -13.86 10.96
CA LEU A 130 -8.90 -13.94 11.93
C LEU A 130 -10.04 -14.83 11.41
N THR A 131 -10.71 -15.50 12.32
CA THR A 131 -11.95 -16.22 12.00
C THR A 131 -13.04 -15.26 11.52
N ALA A 132 -14.03 -15.77 10.79
CA ALA A 132 -15.12 -14.94 10.29
C ALA A 132 -15.89 -14.19 11.42
N MET A 133 -15.93 -14.76 12.62
CA MET A 133 -16.55 -14.13 13.78
C MET A 133 -15.68 -12.98 14.32
N GLU A 134 -14.38 -13.22 14.50
CA GLU A 134 -13.43 -12.19 14.95
C GLU A 134 -13.37 -11.01 13.98
N GLN A 135 -13.38 -11.28 12.65
CA GLN A 135 -13.46 -10.21 11.64
C GLN A 135 -14.71 -9.36 11.80
N LYS A 136 -15.88 -9.97 12.04
CA LYS A 136 -17.13 -9.22 12.25
C LYS A 136 -17.08 -8.38 13.52
N VAL A 137 -16.59 -8.95 14.62
CA VAL A 137 -16.40 -8.21 15.89
C VAL A 137 -15.50 -7.00 15.66
N LEU A 138 -14.36 -7.19 15.00
CA LEU A 138 -13.42 -6.10 14.72
C LEU A 138 -14.03 -5.00 13.85
N LEU A 139 -14.76 -5.37 12.79
CA LEU A 139 -15.42 -4.39 11.91
C LEU A 139 -16.48 -3.56 12.64
N LEU A 140 -17.26 -4.20 13.54
CA LEU A 140 -18.26 -3.50 14.34
C LEU A 140 -17.61 -2.58 15.38
N ALA A 141 -16.50 -3.02 16.00
CA ALA A 141 -15.71 -2.21 16.93
C ALA A 141 -15.07 -0.99 16.24
N LEU A 142 -14.54 -1.16 15.02
CA LEU A 142 -14.03 -0.04 14.20
C LEU A 142 -15.14 0.93 13.78
N GLY A 143 -16.40 0.45 13.73
CA GLY A 143 -17.59 1.27 13.54
C GLY A 143 -18.10 1.95 14.82
N GLU A 144 -17.26 2.02 15.87
CA GLU A 144 -17.54 2.68 17.17
C GLU A 144 -18.72 2.08 17.94
N LYS A 145 -19.13 0.83 17.66
CA LYS A 145 -20.14 0.12 18.43
C LYS A 145 -19.58 -0.34 19.79
N SER A 146 -20.42 -0.26 20.82
CA SER A 146 -20.08 -0.78 22.14
C SER A 146 -20.06 -2.32 22.16
N ASN A 147 -19.39 -2.92 23.13
CA ASN A 147 -19.36 -4.38 23.28
C ASN A 147 -20.74 -4.98 23.45
N GLU A 148 -21.67 -4.28 24.11
CA GLU A 148 -23.06 -4.68 24.30
C GLU A 148 -23.82 -4.71 22.95
N GLU A 149 -23.64 -3.70 22.11
CA GLU A 149 -24.25 -3.63 20.78
C GLU A 149 -23.69 -4.71 19.85
N ILE A 150 -22.38 -4.95 19.90
CA ILE A 150 -21.71 -6.01 19.13
C ILE A 150 -22.24 -7.39 19.56
N ALA A 151 -22.32 -7.65 20.86
CA ALA A 151 -22.82 -8.89 21.42
C ALA A 151 -24.27 -9.15 20.98
N GLN A 152 -25.13 -8.11 21.03
CA GLN A 152 -26.51 -8.19 20.61
C GLN A 152 -26.65 -8.48 19.11
N GLU A 153 -25.87 -7.78 18.26
CA GLU A 153 -25.95 -7.93 16.81
C GLU A 153 -25.44 -9.29 16.33
N LEU A 154 -24.42 -9.82 16.99
CA LEU A 154 -23.81 -11.11 16.64
C LEU A 154 -24.44 -12.30 17.37
N GLY A 155 -25.34 -12.05 18.33
CA GLY A 155 -26.00 -13.10 19.13
C GLY A 155 -25.02 -13.86 20.03
N ILE A 156 -24.01 -13.19 20.57
CA ILE A 156 -22.97 -13.76 21.46
C ILE A 156 -23.02 -13.08 22.83
N ALA A 157 -22.35 -13.67 23.82
CA ALA A 157 -22.21 -13.04 25.13
C ALA A 157 -21.26 -11.84 25.07
N VAL A 158 -21.53 -10.78 25.85
CA VAL A 158 -20.63 -9.60 25.94
C VAL A 158 -19.21 -9.99 26.35
N SER A 159 -19.08 -11.02 27.20
CA SER A 159 -17.77 -11.55 27.60
C SER A 159 -17.00 -12.25 26.47
N THR A 160 -17.63 -12.48 25.32
CA THR A 160 -17.03 -13.14 24.14
C THR A 160 -16.54 -12.11 23.13
N VAL A 161 -17.01 -10.87 23.20
CA VAL A 161 -16.56 -9.73 22.38
C VAL A 161 -15.19 -9.28 22.86
#